data_07d1bfb0d90cd5b3d2c1f2c3cbe532be
#
_entry.id   07d1bfb0d90cd5b3d2c1f2c3cbe532be
#
_cell.length_a   1.000
_cell.length_b   1.000
_cell.length_c   1.000
_cell.angle_alpha   90.00
_cell.angle_beta   90.00
_cell.angle_gamma   90.00
#
_symmetry.space_group_name_H-M   'P 1'
#
loop_
_entity.id
_entity.type
_entity.pdbx_description
1 polymer ?
#
loop_
_entity_poly.entity_id
_entity_poly.type
_entity_poly.pdbx_seq_one_letter_code
_entity_poly.pdbx_strand_id
1 'polypeptide(L)'
;MSKLLTPDELDKLKEYIAQSRRLKAEMPVQEQQGETEADFYQRVDEWERKWQDLNNRYHDNIVAAIRYHISNDGDGGDVLKIINEIVAAAIEEAKTFSTIRQGTATNALTKVNSILGRNTVIDQFTGAATVTEGDLTITFPHFESIGGLKTSTHRLLDVITVVLTESGAKSPTVSLSLTEYMEKCGLKDRKEARKQAKEDLETLFDARISYKEKDRAGQPGGFADVRICEAKGISRDGIISFKFSDTLYQTLLRSCTMPYPQQLWRLNSKRNPNSYYFLRKIAEHKNMNVGKASEDIIAVKTLLAASPAMPTHRSVAAKDRHFSRSIIEPFERDMNALEDTLVWEYCHSKGAPLTDEELQNFNYELFKTLLLKITWKQYPDQTARLERKEQRKAERAAADKKKGAKRGVKHRRKGGNAPQ
;
A
#
# COMPACT_ATOMS: atom_id res chain seq x y z
N MET A 1 -29.08 4.55 13.45
CA MET A 1 -27.87 5.04 12.75
C MET A 1 -27.03 5.78 13.78
N SER A 2 -25.92 5.19 14.23
CA SER A 2 -24.97 5.89 15.11
C SER A 2 -24.39 7.05 14.31
N LYS A 3 -24.42 8.24 14.90
CA LYS A 3 -23.85 9.44 14.27
C LYS A 3 -22.33 9.34 14.41
N LEU A 4 -21.63 9.08 13.30
CA LEU A 4 -20.16 9.11 13.27
C LEU A 4 -19.66 10.48 13.74
N LEU A 5 -18.53 10.48 14.44
CA LEU A 5 -17.85 11.74 14.77
C LEU A 5 -17.44 12.45 13.48
N THR A 6 -17.66 13.74 13.42
CA THR A 6 -17.23 14.56 12.30
C THR A 6 -15.69 14.67 12.27
N PRO A 7 -15.07 14.94 11.11
CA PRO A 7 -13.63 15.17 11.05
C PRO A 7 -13.12 16.26 12.01
N ASP A 8 -13.87 17.33 12.18
CA ASP A 8 -13.54 18.44 13.11
C ASP A 8 -13.58 17.98 14.58
N GLU A 9 -14.60 17.21 14.97
CA GLU A 9 -14.69 16.63 16.31
C GLU A 9 -13.53 15.67 16.59
N LEU A 10 -13.15 14.88 15.58
CA LEU A 10 -12.03 13.96 15.69
C LEU A 10 -10.69 14.68 15.86
N ASP A 11 -10.45 15.75 15.11
CA ASP A 11 -9.21 16.52 15.20
C ASP A 11 -9.11 17.25 16.54
N LYS A 12 -10.20 17.79 17.07
CA LYS A 12 -10.26 18.35 18.44
C LYS A 12 -9.99 17.31 19.52
N LEU A 13 -10.47 16.08 19.35
CA LEU A 13 -10.16 14.99 20.30
C LEU A 13 -8.70 14.57 20.23
N LYS A 14 -8.08 14.54 19.06
CA LYS A 14 -6.64 14.31 18.92
C LYS A 14 -5.82 15.39 19.61
N GLU A 15 -6.21 16.64 19.44
CA GLU A 15 -5.56 17.77 20.09
C GLU A 15 -5.69 17.68 21.63
N TYR A 16 -6.89 17.40 22.12
CA TYR A 16 -7.13 17.15 23.56
C TYR A 16 -6.21 16.04 24.10
N ILE A 17 -6.11 14.90 23.42
CA ILE A 17 -5.25 13.78 23.85
C ILE A 17 -3.77 14.20 23.86
N ALA A 18 -3.31 14.94 22.85
CA ALA A 18 -1.93 15.40 22.79
C ALA A 18 -1.61 16.36 23.96
N GLN A 19 -2.51 17.30 24.24
CA GLN A 19 -2.37 18.25 25.35
C GLN A 19 -2.49 17.54 26.72
N SER A 20 -3.41 16.60 26.88
CA SER A 20 -3.57 15.78 28.10
C SER A 20 -2.31 14.98 28.42
N ARG A 21 -1.67 14.38 27.41
CA ARG A 21 -0.43 13.63 27.59
C ARG A 21 0.73 14.53 28.04
N ARG A 22 0.85 15.73 27.47
CA ARG A 22 1.86 16.70 27.89
C ARG A 22 1.63 17.13 29.33
N LEU A 23 0.40 17.53 29.64
CA LEU A 23 0.05 17.98 30.98
C LEU A 23 0.22 16.87 32.03
N LYS A 24 -0.08 15.62 31.68
CA LYS A 24 0.17 14.45 32.57
C LYS A 24 1.66 14.23 32.80
N ALA A 25 2.51 14.48 31.83
CA ALA A 25 3.96 14.40 32.01
C ALA A 25 4.53 15.53 32.87
N GLU A 26 3.82 16.66 32.97
CA GLU A 26 4.16 17.80 33.81
C GLU A 26 3.60 17.69 35.24
N MET A 27 2.84 16.63 35.55
CA MET A 27 2.23 16.42 36.86
C MET A 27 3.28 16.42 37.99
N PRO A 28 3.16 17.26 39.00
CA PRO A 28 4.06 17.23 40.13
C PRO A 28 3.87 15.93 40.95
N VAL A 29 4.87 15.05 40.95
CA VAL A 29 4.77 13.73 41.61
C VAL A 29 5.48 13.74 42.94
N GLN A 30 6.45 14.63 43.13
CA GLN A 30 7.25 14.77 44.38
C GLN A 30 7.82 16.18 44.47
N GLU A 31 8.19 16.57 45.72
CA GLU A 31 8.88 17.82 45.99
C GLU A 31 10.25 17.84 45.28
N GLN A 32 10.62 19.01 44.75
CA GLN A 32 11.96 19.22 44.19
C GLN A 32 12.97 19.55 45.29
N GLN A 33 14.24 19.29 45.02
CA GLN A 33 15.29 19.51 45.99
C GLN A 33 15.40 21.01 46.40
N GLY A 34 15.10 21.35 47.65
CA GLY A 34 15.09 22.72 48.15
C GLY A 34 13.73 23.44 48.03
N GLU A 35 12.69 22.77 47.56
CA GLU A 35 11.33 23.28 47.52
C GLU A 35 10.66 23.19 48.89
N THR A 36 9.82 24.17 49.24
CA THR A 36 8.98 24.05 50.43
C THR A 36 7.70 23.29 50.11
N GLU A 37 7.08 22.68 51.11
CA GLU A 37 5.79 22.01 51.00
C GLU A 37 4.72 22.94 50.38
N ALA A 38 4.74 24.22 50.74
CA ALA A 38 3.82 25.22 50.19
C ALA A 38 4.05 25.46 48.67
N ASP A 39 5.30 25.49 48.24
CA ASP A 39 5.63 25.63 46.80
C ASP A 39 5.21 24.40 46.00
N PHE A 40 5.35 23.21 46.58
CA PHE A 40 4.87 21.96 45.95
C PHE A 40 3.36 21.98 45.77
N TYR A 41 2.58 22.32 46.81
CA TYR A 41 1.11 22.41 46.67
C TYR A 41 0.68 23.50 45.70
N GLN A 42 1.39 24.61 45.65
CA GLN A 42 1.11 25.65 44.65
C GLN A 42 1.28 25.11 43.20
N ARG A 43 2.31 24.31 42.93
CA ARG A 43 2.49 23.67 41.65
C ARG A 43 1.41 22.65 41.35
N VAL A 44 0.94 21.90 42.33
CA VAL A 44 -0.19 20.98 42.16
C VAL A 44 -1.47 21.74 41.81
N ASP A 45 -1.77 22.84 42.51
CA ASP A 45 -2.94 23.68 42.23
C ASP A 45 -2.88 24.33 40.86
N GLU A 46 -1.69 24.77 40.41
CA GLU A 46 -1.49 25.30 39.05
C GLU A 46 -1.69 24.22 37.98
N TRP A 47 -1.22 23.02 38.25
CA TRP A 47 -1.40 21.88 37.37
C TRP A 47 -2.88 21.46 37.29
N GLU A 48 -3.59 21.40 38.42
CA GLU A 48 -5.03 21.10 38.45
C GLU A 48 -5.86 22.15 37.69
N ARG A 49 -5.55 23.43 37.84
CA ARG A 49 -6.20 24.50 37.06
C ARG A 49 -5.99 24.31 35.56
N LYS A 50 -4.77 24.05 35.12
CA LYS A 50 -4.48 23.76 33.70
C LYS A 50 -5.26 22.54 33.20
N TRP A 51 -5.40 21.51 34.02
CA TRP A 51 -6.16 20.32 33.70
C TRP A 51 -7.67 20.60 33.58
N GLN A 52 -8.23 21.39 34.48
CA GLN A 52 -9.63 21.81 34.43
C GLN A 52 -9.90 22.67 33.20
N ASP A 53 -9.03 23.63 32.90
CA ASP A 53 -9.14 24.47 31.71
C ASP A 53 -9.09 23.65 30.43
N LEU A 54 -8.23 22.65 30.36
CA LEU A 54 -8.16 21.73 29.23
C LEU A 54 -9.47 20.97 29.07
N ASN A 55 -9.98 20.36 30.14
CA ASN A 55 -11.24 19.62 30.12
C ASN A 55 -12.43 20.50 29.74
N ASN A 56 -12.51 21.71 30.25
CA ASN A 56 -13.59 22.67 29.92
C ASN A 56 -13.55 23.07 28.45
N ARG A 57 -12.35 23.31 27.90
CA ARG A 57 -12.17 23.69 26.49
C ARG A 57 -12.68 22.62 25.52
N TYR A 58 -12.52 21.34 25.86
CA TYR A 58 -12.90 20.23 25.00
C TYR A 58 -14.15 19.47 25.47
N HIS A 59 -14.88 20.05 26.45
CA HIS A 59 -16.02 19.40 27.09
C HIS A 59 -17.02 18.81 26.09
N ASP A 60 -17.48 19.59 25.12
CA ASP A 60 -18.48 19.15 24.15
C ASP A 60 -17.99 18.00 23.27
N ASN A 61 -16.72 18.03 22.90
CA ASN A 61 -16.10 16.97 22.12
C ASN A 61 -15.93 15.68 22.93
N ILE A 62 -15.59 15.79 24.21
CA ILE A 62 -15.52 14.66 25.15
C ILE A 62 -16.90 14.04 25.32
N VAL A 63 -17.94 14.87 25.55
CA VAL A 63 -19.33 14.43 25.70
C VAL A 63 -19.83 13.76 24.40
N ALA A 64 -19.49 14.31 23.24
CA ALA A 64 -19.83 13.69 21.94
C ALA A 64 -19.19 12.31 21.78
N ALA A 65 -17.90 12.19 22.16
CA ALA A 65 -17.15 10.93 22.12
C ALA A 65 -17.73 9.88 23.06
N ILE A 66 -18.07 10.28 24.30
CA ILE A 66 -18.70 9.38 25.30
C ILE A 66 -20.07 8.91 24.80
N ARG A 67 -20.91 9.81 24.26
CA ARG A 67 -22.20 9.45 23.70
C ARG A 67 -22.06 8.48 22.53
N TYR A 68 -21.10 8.70 21.66
CA TYR A 68 -20.79 7.79 20.56
C TYR A 68 -20.44 6.40 21.09
N HIS A 69 -19.55 6.31 22.09
CA HIS A 69 -19.14 5.05 22.70
C HIS A 69 -20.30 4.29 23.35
N ILE A 70 -21.10 4.97 24.17
CA ILE A 70 -22.30 4.37 24.82
C ILE A 70 -23.29 3.85 23.78
N SER A 71 -23.48 4.58 22.66
CA SER A 71 -24.37 4.16 21.58
C SER A 71 -23.88 2.91 20.83
N ASN A 72 -22.64 2.51 21.01
CA ASN A 72 -22.04 1.33 20.39
C ASN A 72 -21.67 0.23 21.43
N ASP A 73 -22.45 0.12 22.51
CA ASP A 73 -22.34 -0.91 23.57
C ASP A 73 -21.00 -0.92 24.32
N GLY A 74 -20.35 0.26 24.47
CA GLY A 74 -19.16 0.41 25.34
C GLY A 74 -19.51 0.42 26.82
N ASP A 75 -18.66 -0.14 27.66
CA ASP A 75 -18.82 -0.08 29.11
C ASP A 75 -18.23 1.21 29.71
N GLY A 76 -18.71 1.57 30.94
CA GLY A 76 -18.31 2.81 31.63
C GLY A 76 -16.95 2.70 32.31
N GLY A 77 -15.87 2.83 31.54
CA GLY A 77 -14.50 2.87 32.04
C GLY A 77 -13.94 4.28 32.25
N ASP A 78 -12.63 4.37 32.46
CA ASP A 78 -11.89 5.64 32.53
C ASP A 78 -12.13 6.48 31.24
N VAL A 79 -12.63 7.71 31.40
CA VAL A 79 -13.00 8.60 30.30
C VAL A 79 -11.84 8.79 29.30
N LEU A 80 -10.60 8.92 29.77
CA LEU A 80 -9.42 9.01 28.92
C LEU A 80 -9.18 7.73 28.10
N LYS A 81 -9.43 6.57 28.70
CA LYS A 81 -9.33 5.29 28.01
C LYS A 81 -10.40 5.19 26.94
N ILE A 82 -11.65 5.52 27.28
CA ILE A 82 -12.79 5.55 26.35
C ILE A 82 -12.50 6.50 25.18
N ILE A 83 -12.04 7.74 25.44
CA ILE A 83 -11.71 8.70 24.41
C ILE A 83 -10.57 8.17 23.52
N ASN A 84 -9.52 7.58 24.09
CA ASN A 84 -8.43 6.99 23.33
C ASN A 84 -8.89 5.85 22.44
N GLU A 85 -9.78 4.99 22.92
CA GLU A 85 -10.36 3.89 22.14
C GLU A 85 -11.24 4.41 21.01
N ILE A 86 -12.10 5.40 21.27
CA ILE A 86 -12.94 6.04 20.23
C ILE A 86 -12.08 6.73 19.18
N VAL A 87 -11.07 7.50 19.61
CA VAL A 87 -10.16 8.17 18.66
C VAL A 87 -9.33 7.14 17.88
N ALA A 88 -8.86 6.08 18.52
CA ALA A 88 -8.15 5.01 17.83
C ALA A 88 -9.06 4.31 16.81
N ALA A 89 -10.31 4.01 17.19
CA ALA A 89 -11.31 3.42 16.29
C ALA A 89 -11.66 4.36 15.12
N ALA A 90 -11.90 5.65 15.40
CA ALA A 90 -12.22 6.63 14.37
C ALA A 90 -11.00 6.95 13.46
N ILE A 91 -9.78 6.91 13.98
CA ILE A 91 -8.55 7.00 13.18
C ILE A 91 -8.42 5.76 12.29
N GLU A 92 -8.73 4.58 12.80
CA GLU A 92 -8.71 3.34 12.02
C GLU A 92 -9.79 3.35 10.93
N GLU A 93 -11.01 3.78 11.26
CA GLU A 93 -12.11 3.94 10.32
C GLU A 93 -11.84 5.04 9.27
N ALA A 94 -11.15 6.12 9.66
CA ALA A 94 -10.72 7.18 8.77
C ALA A 94 -9.42 6.86 8.02
N LYS A 95 -8.77 5.74 8.28
CA LYS A 95 -7.60 5.33 7.51
C LYS A 95 -7.97 5.16 6.05
N THR A 96 -7.42 6.00 5.22
CA THR A 96 -7.50 5.86 3.77
C THR A 96 -6.39 4.98 3.22
N PHE A 97 -5.39 4.66 4.05
CA PHE A 97 -4.24 3.85 3.70
C PHE A 97 -3.96 2.77 4.74
N SER A 98 -3.71 1.57 4.27
CA SER A 98 -3.09 0.47 5.00
C SER A 98 -1.59 0.38 4.65
N THR A 99 -0.89 -0.59 5.21
CA THR A 99 0.52 -0.83 4.88
C THR A 99 0.67 -2.22 4.26
N ILE A 100 1.30 -2.28 3.09
CA ILE A 100 1.56 -3.54 2.40
C ILE A 100 3.06 -3.76 2.19
N ARG A 101 3.52 -5.01 2.29
CA ARG A 101 4.84 -5.42 1.86
C ARG A 101 4.84 -5.65 0.36
N GLN A 102 5.81 -5.06 -0.32
CA GLN A 102 5.91 -5.15 -1.77
C GLN A 102 7.35 -5.42 -2.22
N GLY A 103 7.50 -6.47 -2.99
CA GLY A 103 8.76 -6.88 -3.58
C GLY A 103 8.56 -7.35 -5.03
N THR A 104 9.62 -7.85 -5.65
CA THR A 104 9.59 -8.29 -7.06
C THR A 104 8.51 -9.34 -7.31
N ALA A 105 8.33 -10.30 -6.40
CA ALA A 105 7.33 -11.36 -6.54
C ALA A 105 5.89 -10.81 -6.51
N THR A 106 5.57 -9.93 -5.55
CA THR A 106 4.24 -9.32 -5.45
C THR A 106 3.95 -8.38 -6.62
N ASN A 107 4.96 -7.65 -7.10
CA ASN A 107 4.85 -6.81 -8.29
C ASN A 107 4.60 -7.64 -9.54
N ALA A 108 5.29 -8.76 -9.69
CA ALA A 108 5.09 -9.67 -10.81
C ALA A 108 3.67 -10.28 -10.79
N LEU A 109 3.19 -10.73 -9.62
CA LEU A 109 1.81 -11.20 -9.45
C LEU A 109 0.77 -10.15 -9.87
N THR A 110 0.99 -8.88 -9.51
CA THR A 110 0.09 -7.79 -9.89
C THR A 110 0.09 -7.54 -11.39
N LYS A 111 1.23 -7.73 -12.04
CA LYS A 111 1.40 -7.53 -13.48
C LYS A 111 0.84 -8.68 -14.31
N VAL A 112 0.57 -9.84 -13.74
CA VAL A 112 0.07 -11.00 -14.50
C VAL A 112 -1.14 -10.63 -15.34
N ASN A 113 -2.12 -9.91 -14.81
CA ASN A 113 -3.27 -9.49 -15.59
C ASN A 113 -2.99 -8.36 -16.59
N SER A 114 -2.09 -7.44 -16.25
CA SER A 114 -1.73 -6.34 -17.16
C SER A 114 -0.88 -6.80 -18.35
N ILE A 115 -0.24 -7.96 -18.21
CA ILE A 115 0.66 -8.54 -19.21
C ILE A 115 -0.05 -9.57 -20.08
N LEU A 116 -1.27 -9.98 -19.74
CA LEU A 116 -2.08 -10.96 -20.46
C LEU A 116 -2.23 -10.69 -21.97
N GLY A 117 -1.88 -9.54 -22.47
CA GLY A 117 -1.85 -9.26 -23.90
C GLY A 117 -0.44 -9.17 -24.50
N ARG A 118 0.63 -9.16 -23.69
CA ARG A 118 1.96 -8.79 -24.18
C ARG A 118 3.10 -9.73 -23.81
N ASN A 119 3.13 -10.28 -22.60
CA ASN A 119 4.23 -11.13 -22.12
C ASN A 119 3.75 -12.44 -21.49
N THR A 120 2.44 -12.74 -21.54
CA THR A 120 1.92 -14.02 -21.08
C THR A 120 2.00 -15.02 -22.22
N VAL A 121 2.72 -16.09 -22.00
CA VAL A 121 2.72 -17.24 -22.88
C VAL A 121 1.70 -18.23 -22.33
N ILE A 122 0.67 -18.52 -23.13
CA ILE A 122 -0.28 -19.58 -22.80
C ILE A 122 0.18 -20.83 -23.55
N ASP A 123 0.43 -21.88 -22.80
CA ASP A 123 0.71 -23.19 -23.37
C ASP A 123 -0.59 -23.78 -23.89
N GLN A 124 -0.68 -23.95 -25.21
CA GLN A 124 -1.88 -24.44 -25.89
C GLN A 124 -2.24 -25.89 -25.54
N PHE A 125 -1.30 -26.68 -25.01
CA PHE A 125 -1.52 -28.07 -24.64
C PHE A 125 -1.99 -28.22 -23.21
N THR A 126 -1.47 -27.42 -22.29
CA THR A 126 -1.76 -27.52 -20.85
C THR A 126 -2.73 -26.45 -20.37
N GLY A 127 -3.00 -25.40 -21.17
CA GLY A 127 -3.75 -24.22 -20.74
C GLY A 127 -3.06 -23.43 -19.63
N ALA A 128 -1.77 -23.68 -19.38
CA ALA A 128 -0.99 -22.97 -18.38
C ALA A 128 -0.58 -21.58 -18.90
N ALA A 129 -0.76 -20.57 -18.08
CA ALA A 129 -0.24 -19.23 -18.37
C ALA A 129 1.07 -18.99 -17.63
N THR A 130 2.06 -18.49 -18.33
CA THR A 130 3.38 -18.18 -17.81
C THR A 130 3.71 -16.70 -18.08
N VAL A 131 4.12 -15.99 -17.04
CA VAL A 131 4.55 -14.58 -17.09
C VAL A 131 5.97 -14.49 -16.58
N THR A 132 6.84 -13.87 -17.37
CA THR A 132 8.24 -13.68 -17.00
C THR A 132 8.54 -12.20 -16.82
N GLU A 133 9.14 -11.83 -15.70
CA GLU A 133 9.65 -10.50 -15.42
C GLU A 133 11.07 -10.57 -14.84
N GLY A 134 12.06 -10.21 -15.65
CA GLY A 134 13.47 -10.37 -15.31
C GLY A 134 13.81 -11.85 -15.08
N ASP A 135 14.27 -12.17 -13.88
CA ASP A 135 14.64 -13.54 -13.49
C ASP A 135 13.49 -14.29 -12.81
N LEU A 136 12.32 -13.67 -12.71
CA LEU A 136 11.13 -14.23 -12.09
C LEU A 136 10.14 -14.68 -13.14
N THR A 137 9.66 -15.91 -13.00
CA THR A 137 8.58 -16.48 -13.82
C THR A 137 7.44 -16.91 -12.91
N ILE A 138 6.22 -16.53 -13.25
CA ILE A 138 5.02 -16.97 -12.54
C ILE A 138 4.22 -17.83 -13.48
N THR A 139 3.84 -19.02 -13.02
CA THR A 139 3.06 -19.99 -13.77
C THR A 139 1.74 -20.25 -13.06
N PHE A 140 0.66 -20.22 -13.82
CA PHE A 140 -0.69 -20.63 -13.43
C PHE A 140 -1.04 -21.88 -14.23
N PRO A 141 -0.92 -23.08 -13.65
CA PRO A 141 -1.07 -24.34 -14.36
C PRO A 141 -2.45 -24.53 -15.01
N HIS A 142 -3.50 -23.97 -14.43
CA HIS A 142 -4.89 -24.12 -14.89
C HIS A 142 -5.53 -22.79 -15.32
N PHE A 143 -4.75 -21.93 -15.95
CA PHE A 143 -5.16 -20.56 -16.25
C PHE A 143 -6.42 -20.47 -17.13
N GLU A 144 -6.54 -21.28 -18.18
CA GLU A 144 -7.71 -21.27 -19.08
C GLU A 144 -8.98 -21.73 -18.35
N SER A 145 -8.89 -22.75 -17.48
CA SER A 145 -10.03 -23.23 -16.70
C SER A 145 -10.50 -22.22 -15.66
N ILE A 146 -9.61 -21.35 -15.18
CA ILE A 146 -9.89 -20.33 -14.17
C ILE A 146 -10.38 -19.01 -14.83
N GLY A 147 -10.25 -18.86 -16.15
CA GLY A 147 -10.64 -17.66 -16.86
C GLY A 147 -9.79 -16.42 -16.56
N GLY A 148 -8.53 -16.65 -16.17
CA GLY A 148 -7.57 -15.60 -15.81
C GLY A 148 -7.62 -15.17 -14.36
N LEU A 149 -6.63 -14.39 -13.93
CA LEU A 149 -6.62 -13.78 -12.59
C LEU A 149 -7.66 -12.67 -12.51
N LYS A 150 -8.69 -12.91 -11.72
CA LYS A 150 -9.74 -11.92 -11.47
C LYS A 150 -9.18 -10.80 -10.58
N THR A 151 -9.74 -9.61 -10.70
CA THR A 151 -9.43 -8.49 -9.78
C THR A 151 -9.71 -8.85 -8.32
N SER A 152 -10.70 -9.72 -8.07
CA SER A 152 -11.00 -10.25 -6.74
C SER A 152 -9.85 -11.07 -6.16
N THR A 153 -9.17 -11.86 -6.97
CA THR A 153 -8.00 -12.67 -6.56
C THR A 153 -6.83 -11.76 -6.14
N HIS A 154 -6.58 -10.68 -6.90
CA HIS A 154 -5.59 -9.68 -6.49
C HIS A 154 -5.98 -8.98 -5.19
N ARG A 155 -7.25 -8.61 -5.03
CA ARG A 155 -7.73 -7.99 -3.79
C ARG A 155 -7.57 -8.90 -2.59
N LEU A 156 -7.94 -10.18 -2.73
CA LEU A 156 -7.78 -11.14 -1.63
C LEU A 156 -6.30 -11.27 -1.24
N LEU A 157 -5.41 -11.41 -2.21
CA LEU A 157 -3.96 -11.46 -1.95
C LEU A 157 -3.46 -10.18 -1.27
N ASP A 158 -3.94 -9.01 -1.71
CA ASP A 158 -3.58 -7.74 -1.11
C ASP A 158 -4.08 -7.63 0.34
N VAL A 159 -5.34 -8.00 0.61
CA VAL A 159 -5.89 -8.03 1.98
C VAL A 159 -5.05 -8.94 2.87
N ILE A 160 -4.76 -10.16 2.40
CA ILE A 160 -3.93 -11.13 3.14
C ILE A 160 -2.53 -10.56 3.40
N THR A 161 -1.92 -9.91 2.40
CA THR A 161 -0.57 -9.33 2.54
C THR A 161 -0.57 -8.11 3.46
N VAL A 162 -1.64 -7.31 3.46
CA VAL A 162 -1.81 -6.21 4.40
C VAL A 162 -1.96 -6.74 5.83
N VAL A 163 -2.83 -7.72 6.06
CA VAL A 163 -3.00 -8.34 7.39
C VAL A 163 -1.68 -8.94 7.88
N LEU A 164 -0.93 -9.64 7.01
CA LEU A 164 0.43 -10.11 7.33
C LEU A 164 1.33 -8.96 7.76
N THR A 165 1.32 -7.86 7.02
CA THR A 165 2.21 -6.72 7.27
C THR A 165 1.88 -6.01 8.57
N GLU A 166 0.59 -5.74 8.80
CA GLU A 166 0.09 -4.98 9.96
C GLU A 166 0.15 -5.80 11.25
N SER A 167 0.08 -7.13 11.17
CA SER A 167 0.35 -8.03 12.31
C SER A 167 1.84 -8.16 12.68
N GLY A 168 2.71 -7.41 12.02
CA GLY A 168 4.16 -7.46 12.20
C GLY A 168 4.83 -8.66 11.53
N ALA A 169 4.12 -9.38 10.66
CA ALA A 169 4.63 -10.51 9.89
C ALA A 169 5.33 -11.57 10.75
N LYS A 170 4.71 -11.94 11.87
CA LYS A 170 5.27 -12.89 12.85
C LYS A 170 5.17 -14.35 12.41
N SER A 171 4.26 -14.66 11.49
CA SER A 171 3.97 -16.01 11.01
C SER A 171 3.68 -16.00 9.51
N PRO A 172 4.05 -17.04 8.74
CA PRO A 172 3.63 -17.18 7.36
C PRO A 172 2.12 -17.42 7.21
N THR A 173 1.43 -17.78 8.30
CA THR A 173 -0.01 -18.03 8.31
C THR A 173 -0.77 -16.76 8.69
N VAL A 174 -1.72 -16.40 7.83
CA VAL A 174 -2.64 -15.29 8.03
C VAL A 174 -4.04 -15.85 8.20
N SER A 175 -4.76 -15.35 9.19
CA SER A 175 -6.17 -15.66 9.42
C SER A 175 -6.96 -14.35 9.53
N LEU A 176 -8.09 -14.28 8.83
CA LEU A 176 -9.04 -13.18 8.94
C LEU A 176 -10.46 -13.71 8.84
N SER A 177 -11.41 -13.03 9.47
CA SER A 177 -12.81 -13.44 9.35
C SER A 177 -13.39 -13.07 7.98
N LEU A 178 -14.34 -13.85 7.49
CA LEU A 178 -15.08 -13.52 6.26
C LEU A 178 -15.81 -12.18 6.41
N THR A 179 -16.26 -11.84 7.62
CA THR A 179 -16.89 -10.55 7.91
C THR A 179 -15.91 -9.40 7.70
N GLU A 180 -14.73 -9.49 8.29
CA GLU A 180 -13.65 -8.50 8.08
C GLU A 180 -13.25 -8.36 6.60
N TYR A 181 -13.14 -9.47 5.89
CA TYR A 181 -12.87 -9.44 4.44
C TYR A 181 -13.98 -8.71 3.68
N MET A 182 -15.24 -9.00 4.02
CA MET A 182 -16.39 -8.35 3.39
C MET A 182 -16.44 -6.85 3.65
N GLU A 183 -16.19 -6.42 4.88
CA GLU A 183 -16.15 -5.01 5.28
C GLU A 183 -15.05 -4.25 4.52
N LYS A 184 -13.82 -4.81 4.49
CA LYS A 184 -12.70 -4.22 3.75
C LYS A 184 -13.03 -4.07 2.25
N CYS A 185 -13.65 -5.08 1.65
CA CYS A 185 -13.96 -5.11 0.23
C CYS A 185 -15.33 -4.49 -0.14
N GLY A 186 -16.10 -4.02 0.83
CA GLY A 186 -17.44 -3.46 0.60
C GLY A 186 -18.45 -4.48 0.07
N LEU A 187 -18.30 -5.77 0.42
CA LEU A 187 -19.15 -6.87 -0.04
C LEU A 187 -20.37 -7.00 0.88
N LYS A 188 -21.56 -7.16 0.29
CA LYS A 188 -22.83 -7.22 1.05
C LYS A 188 -23.37 -8.65 1.19
N ASP A 189 -23.15 -9.51 0.19
CA ASP A 189 -23.65 -10.88 0.17
C ASP A 189 -22.61 -11.84 0.73
N ARG A 190 -22.90 -12.42 1.91
CA ARG A 190 -21.99 -13.35 2.60
C ARG A 190 -21.79 -14.67 1.82
N LYS A 191 -22.82 -15.15 1.13
CA LYS A 191 -22.76 -16.41 0.36
C LYS A 191 -21.85 -16.23 -0.86
N GLU A 192 -22.06 -15.15 -1.61
CA GLU A 192 -21.24 -14.83 -2.78
C GLU A 192 -19.80 -14.48 -2.38
N ALA A 193 -19.61 -13.73 -1.29
CA ALA A 193 -18.27 -13.41 -0.76
C ALA A 193 -17.49 -14.68 -0.38
N ARG A 194 -18.17 -15.66 0.27
CA ARG A 194 -17.56 -16.95 0.63
C ARG A 194 -17.20 -17.77 -0.60
N LYS A 195 -18.10 -17.82 -1.59
CA LYS A 195 -17.87 -18.52 -2.86
C LYS A 195 -16.68 -17.91 -3.60
N GLN A 196 -16.68 -16.58 -3.76
CA GLN A 196 -15.61 -15.87 -4.43
C GLN A 196 -14.25 -16.05 -3.72
N ALA A 197 -14.22 -15.89 -2.38
CA ALA A 197 -13.01 -16.11 -1.60
C ALA A 197 -12.47 -17.53 -1.76
N LYS A 198 -13.35 -18.56 -1.85
CA LYS A 198 -12.95 -19.95 -2.10
C LYS A 198 -12.28 -20.09 -3.47
N GLU A 199 -12.90 -19.56 -4.54
CA GLU A 199 -12.36 -19.60 -5.89
C GLU A 199 -11.01 -18.87 -5.97
N ASP A 200 -10.92 -17.70 -5.36
CA ASP A 200 -9.69 -16.91 -5.34
C ASP A 200 -8.55 -17.61 -4.58
N LEU A 201 -8.86 -18.25 -3.45
CA LEU A 201 -7.90 -19.07 -2.71
C LEU A 201 -7.42 -20.27 -3.52
N GLU A 202 -8.30 -20.91 -4.29
CA GLU A 202 -7.94 -22.01 -5.17
C GLU A 202 -6.96 -21.56 -6.25
N THR A 203 -7.26 -20.43 -6.88
CA THR A 203 -6.37 -19.81 -7.88
C THR A 203 -4.98 -19.49 -7.30
N LEU A 204 -4.92 -18.89 -6.10
CA LEU A 204 -3.66 -18.57 -5.44
C LEU A 204 -2.86 -19.81 -4.99
N PHE A 205 -3.57 -20.88 -4.64
CA PHE A 205 -2.93 -22.14 -4.25
C PHE A 205 -2.29 -22.86 -5.44
N ASP A 206 -2.88 -22.78 -6.62
CA ASP A 206 -2.35 -23.38 -7.84
C ASP A 206 -1.21 -22.57 -8.45
N ALA A 207 -1.12 -21.28 -8.14
CA ALA A 207 -0.09 -20.40 -8.66
C ALA A 207 1.31 -20.77 -8.15
N ARG A 208 2.29 -20.79 -9.06
CA ARG A 208 3.68 -21.10 -8.78
C ARG A 208 4.57 -19.92 -9.17
N ILE A 209 5.63 -19.74 -8.44
CA ILE A 209 6.69 -18.75 -8.72
C ILE A 209 7.98 -19.52 -8.94
N SER A 210 8.53 -19.37 -10.12
CA SER A 210 9.85 -19.86 -10.46
C SER A 210 10.81 -18.69 -10.56
N TYR A 211 11.96 -18.79 -9.96
CA TYR A 211 13.02 -17.80 -10.11
C TYR A 211 14.38 -18.46 -10.33
N LYS A 212 15.18 -17.83 -11.17
CA LYS A 212 16.54 -18.23 -11.46
C LYS A 212 17.47 -17.50 -10.52
N GLU A 213 18.23 -18.23 -9.74
CA GLU A 213 19.32 -17.66 -8.97
C GLU A 213 20.49 -17.36 -9.89
N LYS A 214 21.07 -16.19 -9.72
CA LYS A 214 22.36 -15.84 -10.32
C LYS A 214 23.42 -15.85 -9.23
N ASP A 215 24.57 -16.38 -9.54
CA ASP A 215 25.73 -16.27 -8.67
C ASP A 215 26.22 -14.81 -8.59
N ARG A 216 27.26 -14.56 -7.76
CA ARG A 216 27.84 -13.22 -7.63
C ARG A 216 28.48 -12.69 -8.92
N ALA A 217 28.76 -13.57 -9.89
CA ALA A 217 29.27 -13.23 -11.21
C ALA A 217 28.19 -13.06 -12.27
N GLY A 218 26.91 -13.22 -11.89
CA GLY A 218 25.76 -13.10 -12.79
C GLY A 218 25.50 -14.35 -13.65
N GLN A 219 26.21 -15.45 -13.39
CA GLN A 219 25.99 -16.73 -14.08
C GLN A 219 24.74 -17.43 -13.52
N PRO A 220 24.02 -18.19 -14.37
CA PRO A 220 22.88 -18.99 -13.92
C PRO A 220 23.36 -19.96 -12.83
N GLY A 221 22.79 -19.81 -11.61
CA GLY A 221 23.02 -20.70 -10.49
C GLY A 221 21.92 -21.77 -10.41
N GLY A 222 21.23 -21.84 -9.29
CA GLY A 222 20.05 -22.67 -9.10
C GLY A 222 18.78 -22.08 -9.69
N PHE A 223 17.71 -22.88 -9.71
CA PHE A 223 16.38 -22.37 -9.86
C PHE A 223 15.51 -22.89 -8.71
N ALA A 224 14.54 -22.12 -8.29
CA ALA A 224 13.52 -22.56 -7.33
C ALA A 224 12.14 -22.40 -7.94
N ASP A 225 11.30 -23.43 -7.79
CA ASP A 225 9.90 -23.40 -8.17
C ASP A 225 9.07 -23.64 -6.90
N VAL A 226 8.34 -22.62 -6.48
CA VAL A 226 7.60 -22.63 -5.21
C VAL A 226 6.17 -22.19 -5.43
N ARG A 227 5.24 -22.75 -4.66
CA ARG A 227 3.86 -22.26 -4.61
C ARG A 227 3.79 -20.91 -3.91
N ILE A 228 2.80 -20.09 -4.25
CA ILE A 228 2.47 -18.86 -3.54
C ILE A 228 1.88 -19.21 -2.17
N CYS A 229 0.96 -20.16 -2.18
CA CYS A 229 0.20 -20.62 -1.03
C CYS A 229 0.56 -22.08 -0.71
N GLU A 230 0.92 -22.37 0.53
CA GLU A 230 1.23 -23.71 1.00
C GLU A 230 0.00 -24.42 1.57
N ALA A 231 -0.87 -23.67 2.25
CA ALA A 231 -2.13 -24.15 2.79
C ALA A 231 -3.19 -23.05 2.78
N LYS A 232 -4.43 -23.43 2.50
CA LYS A 232 -5.58 -22.53 2.43
C LYS A 232 -6.81 -23.17 3.04
N GLY A 233 -7.74 -22.35 3.49
CA GLY A 233 -9.03 -22.85 3.98
C GLY A 233 -10.01 -21.74 4.31
N ILE A 234 -11.29 -22.11 4.37
CA ILE A 234 -12.33 -21.31 4.99
C ILE A 234 -13.09 -22.21 5.95
N SER A 235 -12.99 -21.95 7.25
CA SER A 235 -13.67 -22.75 8.27
C SER A 235 -15.20 -22.64 8.17
N ARG A 236 -15.93 -23.50 8.88
CA ARG A 236 -17.39 -23.43 8.98
C ARG A 236 -17.84 -22.05 9.50
N ASP A 237 -17.13 -21.52 10.47
CA ASP A 237 -17.42 -20.24 11.12
C ASP A 237 -17.01 -19.03 10.28
N GLY A 238 -16.38 -19.26 9.13
CA GLY A 238 -16.00 -18.21 8.19
C GLY A 238 -14.62 -17.62 8.44
N ILE A 239 -13.72 -18.34 9.07
CA ILE A 239 -12.32 -17.90 9.16
C ILE A 239 -11.59 -18.32 7.88
N ILE A 240 -11.10 -17.33 7.15
CA ILE A 240 -10.21 -17.50 6.00
C ILE A 240 -8.80 -17.69 6.53
N SER A 241 -8.16 -18.79 6.17
CA SER A 241 -6.77 -19.08 6.52
C SER A 241 -5.94 -19.22 5.26
N PHE A 242 -4.76 -18.60 5.26
CA PHE A 242 -3.82 -18.63 4.15
C PHE A 242 -2.39 -18.74 4.68
N LYS A 243 -1.67 -19.76 4.27
CA LYS A 243 -0.26 -19.92 4.61
C LYS A 243 0.59 -19.64 3.38
N PHE A 244 1.37 -18.59 3.42
CA PHE A 244 2.39 -18.33 2.41
C PHE A 244 3.42 -19.48 2.40
N SER A 245 3.96 -19.81 1.23
CA SER A 245 5.14 -20.68 1.18
C SER A 245 6.30 -20.01 1.91
N ASP A 246 7.16 -20.80 2.55
CA ASP A 246 8.28 -20.26 3.34
C ASP A 246 9.17 -19.35 2.51
N THR A 247 9.43 -19.70 1.26
CA THR A 247 10.25 -18.91 0.35
C THR A 247 9.62 -17.55 0.04
N LEU A 248 8.31 -17.52 -0.27
CA LEU A 248 7.62 -16.25 -0.53
C LEU A 248 7.54 -15.43 0.76
N TYR A 249 7.25 -16.04 1.88
CA TYR A 249 7.23 -15.38 3.19
C TYR A 249 8.57 -14.72 3.51
N GLN A 250 9.70 -15.42 3.35
CA GLN A 250 11.03 -14.84 3.54
C GLN A 250 11.31 -13.68 2.57
N THR A 251 10.83 -13.79 1.34
CA THR A 251 10.92 -12.71 0.35
C THR A 251 10.11 -11.50 0.77
N LEU A 252 8.89 -11.70 1.28
CA LEU A 252 8.04 -10.64 1.81
C LEU A 252 8.68 -9.96 3.03
N LEU A 253 9.28 -10.72 3.95
CA LEU A 253 9.98 -10.15 5.12
C LEU A 253 11.11 -9.19 4.74
N ARG A 254 11.82 -9.48 3.65
CA ARG A 254 12.90 -8.64 3.11
C ARG A 254 12.41 -7.50 2.23
N SER A 255 11.14 -7.51 1.85
CA SER A 255 10.53 -6.51 0.97
C SER A 255 10.31 -5.18 1.69
N CYS A 256 10.26 -4.09 0.91
CA CYS A 256 9.89 -2.79 1.43
C CYS A 256 8.40 -2.74 1.78
N THR A 257 8.06 -1.97 2.78
CA THR A 257 6.66 -1.59 3.04
C THR A 257 6.31 -0.33 2.26
N MET A 258 5.06 -0.25 1.84
CA MET A 258 4.51 0.96 1.21
C MET A 258 3.09 1.24 1.69
N PRO A 259 2.66 2.51 1.66
CA PRO A 259 1.25 2.85 1.85
C PRO A 259 0.39 2.21 0.76
N TYR A 260 -0.73 1.64 1.16
CA TYR A 260 -1.69 0.96 0.31
C TYR A 260 -3.06 1.64 0.41
N PRO A 261 -3.54 2.29 -0.66
CA PRO A 261 -4.83 2.95 -0.64
C PRO A 261 -5.98 1.95 -0.43
N GLN A 262 -6.75 2.11 0.65
CA GLN A 262 -7.85 1.18 0.96
C GLN A 262 -8.97 1.22 -0.08
N GLN A 263 -9.11 2.31 -0.84
CA GLN A 263 -10.03 2.38 -1.97
C GLN A 263 -9.83 1.21 -2.96
N LEU A 264 -8.59 0.69 -3.10
CA LEU A 264 -8.29 -0.46 -3.97
C LEU A 264 -9.20 -1.67 -3.71
N TRP A 265 -9.59 -1.91 -2.45
CA TRP A 265 -10.46 -3.02 -2.11
C TRP A 265 -11.92 -2.79 -2.52
N ARG A 266 -12.37 -1.53 -2.62
CA ARG A 266 -13.78 -1.14 -2.82
C ARG A 266 -14.11 -0.75 -4.26
N LEU A 267 -13.11 -0.61 -5.14
CA LEU A 267 -13.31 -0.22 -6.55
C LEU A 267 -14.20 -1.22 -7.29
N ASN A 268 -15.21 -0.72 -7.99
CA ASN A 268 -16.11 -1.56 -8.77
C ASN A 268 -15.47 -2.01 -10.09
N SER A 269 -14.89 -3.20 -10.10
CA SER A 269 -14.20 -3.75 -11.28
C SER A 269 -15.13 -4.10 -12.45
N LYS A 270 -16.44 -4.18 -12.26
CA LYS A 270 -17.41 -4.37 -13.37
C LYS A 270 -17.65 -3.06 -14.10
N ARG A 271 -17.77 -1.95 -13.35
CA ARG A 271 -18.01 -0.62 -13.92
C ARG A 271 -16.72 0.04 -14.39
N ASN A 272 -15.66 -0.09 -13.61
CA ASN A 272 -14.36 0.57 -13.81
C ASN A 272 -13.24 -0.49 -13.78
N PRO A 273 -13.09 -1.31 -14.83
CA PRO A 273 -12.26 -2.51 -14.78
C PRO A 273 -10.76 -2.25 -14.63
N ASN A 274 -10.28 -1.06 -15.00
CA ASN A 274 -8.86 -0.71 -14.91
C ASN A 274 -8.49 0.13 -13.67
N SER A 275 -9.49 0.70 -12.95
CA SER A 275 -9.24 1.62 -11.83
C SER A 275 -8.37 1.00 -10.73
N TYR A 276 -8.58 -0.29 -10.40
CA TYR A 276 -7.73 -1.02 -9.45
C TYR A 276 -6.25 -1.01 -9.88
N TYR A 277 -5.98 -1.30 -11.14
CA TYR A 277 -4.62 -1.37 -11.67
C TYR A 277 -3.98 0.01 -11.80
N PHE A 278 -4.76 1.03 -12.13
CA PHE A 278 -4.30 2.41 -12.17
C PHE A 278 -3.88 2.89 -10.79
N LEU A 279 -4.78 2.81 -9.81
CA LEU A 279 -4.49 3.28 -8.46
C LEU A 279 -3.31 2.52 -7.84
N ARG A 280 -3.26 1.20 -8.03
CA ARG A 280 -2.14 0.40 -7.56
C ARG A 280 -0.83 0.84 -8.21
N LYS A 281 -0.82 1.05 -9.52
CA LYS A 281 0.37 1.47 -10.26
C LYS A 281 0.84 2.88 -9.88
N ILE A 282 -0.09 3.79 -9.66
CA ILE A 282 0.18 5.16 -9.18
C ILE A 282 0.80 5.11 -7.77
N ALA A 283 0.23 4.31 -6.85
CA ALA A 283 0.78 4.14 -5.51
C ALA A 283 2.18 3.51 -5.51
N GLU A 284 2.43 2.51 -6.35
CA GLU A 284 3.76 1.92 -6.57
C GLU A 284 4.73 2.96 -7.10
N HIS A 285 4.33 3.74 -8.11
CA HIS A 285 5.15 4.77 -8.73
C HIS A 285 5.58 5.82 -7.70
N LYS A 286 4.62 6.35 -6.93
CA LYS A 286 4.90 7.29 -5.85
C LYS A 286 5.90 6.70 -4.85
N ASN A 287 5.65 5.50 -4.37
CA ASN A 287 6.50 4.82 -3.40
C ASN A 287 7.95 4.58 -3.91
N MET A 288 8.13 4.28 -5.20
CA MET A 288 9.45 4.10 -5.81
C MET A 288 10.20 5.41 -6.05
N ASN A 289 9.49 6.51 -6.22
CA ASN A 289 10.03 7.81 -6.57
C ASN A 289 9.99 8.83 -5.43
N VAL A 290 9.67 8.42 -4.21
CA VAL A 290 9.65 9.29 -3.02
C VAL A 290 10.90 10.16 -2.95
N GLY A 291 10.68 11.48 -2.84
CA GLY A 291 11.73 12.52 -2.81
C GLY A 291 12.33 12.86 -4.16
N LYS A 292 11.77 12.39 -5.29
CA LYS A 292 12.18 12.80 -6.64
C LYS A 292 11.17 13.78 -7.24
N ALA A 293 11.63 14.62 -8.15
CA ALA A 293 10.75 15.56 -8.88
C ALA A 293 9.61 14.88 -9.66
N SER A 294 9.77 13.59 -10.02
CA SER A 294 8.76 12.79 -10.71
C SER A 294 7.89 11.94 -9.79
N GLU A 295 7.92 12.19 -8.50
CA GLU A 295 7.19 11.39 -7.50
C GLU A 295 5.71 11.28 -7.81
N ASP A 296 5.08 12.38 -8.18
CA ASP A 296 3.66 12.49 -8.49
C ASP A 296 3.38 12.69 -9.99
N ILE A 297 4.33 12.33 -10.85
CA ILE A 297 4.18 12.44 -12.30
C ILE A 297 4.37 11.08 -12.95
N ILE A 298 3.33 10.52 -13.57
CA ILE A 298 3.34 9.19 -14.18
C ILE A 298 2.90 9.25 -15.65
N ALA A 299 3.56 8.49 -16.53
CA ALA A 299 3.21 8.49 -17.95
C ALA A 299 1.90 7.71 -18.21
N VAL A 300 1.02 8.27 -19.04
CA VAL A 300 -0.20 7.61 -19.53
C VAL A 300 0.11 6.21 -20.08
N LYS A 301 1.17 6.08 -20.90
CA LYS A 301 1.62 4.79 -21.44
C LYS A 301 1.92 3.75 -20.34
N THR A 302 2.35 4.17 -19.17
CA THR A 302 2.64 3.26 -18.05
C THR A 302 1.35 2.70 -17.45
N LEU A 303 0.31 3.52 -17.35
CA LEU A 303 -1.00 3.10 -16.89
C LEU A 303 -1.70 2.23 -17.93
N LEU A 304 -1.65 2.61 -19.21
CA LEU A 304 -2.17 1.78 -20.30
C LEU A 304 -1.50 0.39 -20.34
N ALA A 305 -0.19 0.34 -20.09
CA ALA A 305 0.52 -0.93 -19.99
C ALA A 305 0.11 -1.78 -18.78
N ALA A 306 -0.37 -1.15 -17.71
CA ALA A 306 -0.87 -1.82 -16.52
C ALA A 306 -2.34 -2.27 -16.61
N SER A 307 -3.05 -1.88 -17.67
CA SER A 307 -4.50 -2.06 -17.83
C SER A 307 -4.85 -3.38 -18.51
N PRO A 308 -5.48 -4.35 -17.84
CA PRO A 308 -5.85 -5.62 -18.49
C PRO A 308 -7.05 -5.49 -19.43
N ALA A 309 -7.99 -4.58 -19.16
CA ALA A 309 -9.22 -4.43 -19.93
C ALA A 309 -9.14 -3.35 -21.03
N MET A 310 -8.01 -2.64 -21.16
CA MET A 310 -7.81 -1.69 -22.24
C MET A 310 -7.37 -2.38 -23.53
N PRO A 311 -8.04 -2.11 -24.67
CA PRO A 311 -7.59 -2.63 -25.95
C PRO A 311 -6.23 -2.02 -26.31
N THR A 312 -5.43 -2.79 -27.04
CA THR A 312 -4.17 -2.28 -27.58
C THR A 312 -4.44 -1.36 -28.78
N HIS A 313 -3.55 -0.41 -29.02
CA HIS A 313 -3.61 0.44 -30.24
C HIS A 313 -3.83 -0.40 -31.51
N ARG A 314 -3.05 -1.48 -31.67
CA ARG A 314 -3.14 -2.37 -32.82
C ARG A 314 -4.53 -3.01 -32.95
N SER A 315 -5.15 -3.43 -31.85
CA SER A 315 -6.48 -4.06 -31.86
C SER A 315 -7.60 -3.07 -32.19
N VAL A 316 -7.44 -1.78 -31.82
CA VAL A 316 -8.40 -0.72 -32.18
C VAL A 316 -8.24 -0.33 -33.62
N ALA A 317 -7.02 -0.12 -34.10
CA ALA A 317 -6.73 0.20 -35.50
C ALA A 317 -7.21 -0.89 -36.49
N ALA A 318 -6.99 -2.18 -36.13
CA ALA A 318 -7.39 -3.30 -36.94
C ALA A 318 -8.93 -3.46 -37.08
N LYS A 319 -9.72 -2.83 -36.22
CA LYS A 319 -11.19 -2.88 -36.21
C LYS A 319 -11.83 -1.58 -36.67
N ASP A 320 -11.03 -0.65 -37.18
CA ASP A 320 -11.45 0.70 -37.62
C ASP A 320 -12.31 1.43 -36.56
N ARG A 321 -11.90 1.33 -35.30
CA ARG A 321 -12.61 1.92 -34.16
C ARG A 321 -12.04 3.27 -33.78
N HIS A 322 -12.90 4.15 -33.29
CA HIS A 322 -12.50 5.44 -32.75
C HIS A 322 -11.67 5.27 -31.47
N PHE A 323 -10.43 5.74 -31.47
CA PHE A 323 -9.52 5.69 -30.34
C PHE A 323 -10.07 6.41 -29.11
N SER A 324 -10.78 7.54 -29.30
CA SER A 324 -11.42 8.26 -28.20
C SER A 324 -12.35 7.35 -27.41
N ARG A 325 -13.35 6.78 -28.04
CA ARG A 325 -14.34 5.88 -27.41
C ARG A 325 -13.75 4.58 -26.88
N SER A 326 -12.70 4.09 -27.53
CA SER A 326 -12.17 2.76 -27.22
C SER A 326 -11.07 2.79 -26.16
N ILE A 327 -10.34 3.91 -26.01
CA ILE A 327 -9.19 4.01 -25.12
C ILE A 327 -9.29 5.24 -24.21
N ILE A 328 -9.48 6.46 -24.75
CA ILE A 328 -9.39 7.69 -23.97
C ILE A 328 -10.54 7.78 -22.96
N GLU A 329 -11.79 7.73 -23.42
CA GLU A 329 -12.97 7.82 -22.54
C GLU A 329 -13.01 6.72 -21.47
N PRO A 330 -12.73 5.42 -21.77
CA PRO A 330 -12.61 4.40 -20.74
C PRO A 330 -11.45 4.65 -19.75
N PHE A 331 -10.33 5.19 -20.21
CA PHE A 331 -9.21 5.55 -19.36
C PHE A 331 -9.62 6.66 -18.37
N GLU A 332 -10.21 7.75 -18.88
CA GLU A 332 -10.65 8.89 -18.07
C GLU A 332 -11.75 8.49 -17.08
N ARG A 333 -12.74 7.70 -17.52
CA ARG A 333 -13.76 7.16 -16.64
C ARG A 333 -13.15 6.36 -15.48
N ASP A 334 -12.19 5.49 -15.78
CA ASP A 334 -11.56 4.62 -14.79
C ASP A 334 -10.62 5.41 -13.87
N MET A 335 -10.01 6.49 -14.36
CA MET A 335 -9.24 7.45 -13.55
C MET A 335 -10.15 8.30 -12.65
N ASN A 336 -11.28 8.78 -13.17
CA ASN A 336 -12.25 9.57 -12.40
C ASN A 336 -12.87 8.76 -11.25
N ALA A 337 -12.95 7.43 -11.38
CA ALA A 337 -13.38 6.57 -10.28
C ALA A 337 -12.41 6.57 -9.07
N LEU A 338 -11.26 7.23 -9.17
CA LEU A 338 -10.26 7.37 -8.11
C LEU A 338 -10.38 8.69 -7.34
N GLU A 339 -11.40 9.49 -7.64
CA GLU A 339 -11.59 10.85 -7.07
C GLU A 339 -11.65 10.88 -5.54
N ASP A 340 -12.06 9.81 -4.88
CA ASP A 340 -12.05 9.74 -3.41
C ASP A 340 -10.63 9.77 -2.81
N THR A 341 -9.62 9.29 -3.56
CA THR A 341 -8.24 9.15 -3.10
C THR A 341 -7.32 10.21 -3.70
N LEU A 342 -7.50 10.57 -4.97
CA LEU A 342 -6.61 11.47 -5.69
C LEU A 342 -7.35 12.31 -6.74
N VAL A 343 -6.72 13.41 -7.13
CA VAL A 343 -7.10 14.22 -8.28
C VAL A 343 -5.96 14.10 -9.31
N TRP A 344 -6.30 14.15 -10.58
CA TRP A 344 -5.32 14.02 -11.64
C TRP A 344 -5.58 15.02 -12.78
N GLU A 345 -4.51 15.38 -13.47
CA GLU A 345 -4.56 16.26 -14.63
C GLU A 345 -3.53 15.82 -15.66
N TYR A 346 -3.82 16.02 -16.94
CA TYR A 346 -2.83 15.83 -18.00
C TYR A 346 -1.74 16.88 -17.91
N CYS A 347 -0.51 16.47 -18.16
CA CYS A 347 0.62 17.39 -18.19
C CYS A 347 1.72 16.88 -19.12
N HIS A 348 2.61 17.80 -19.49
CA HIS A 348 3.87 17.52 -20.16
C HIS A 348 5.00 17.20 -19.17
N SER A 349 6.21 17.09 -19.66
CA SER A 349 7.40 16.93 -18.84
C SER A 349 7.47 18.01 -17.74
N LYS A 350 7.89 17.60 -16.53
CA LYS A 350 7.98 18.47 -15.35
C LYS A 350 6.64 19.03 -14.84
N GLY A 351 5.50 18.44 -15.27
CA GLY A 351 4.19 18.87 -14.79
C GLY A 351 3.63 20.13 -15.43
N ALA A 352 4.18 20.56 -16.56
CA ALA A 352 3.64 21.69 -17.33
C ALA A 352 2.24 21.33 -17.85
N PRO A 353 1.24 22.23 -17.71
CA PRO A 353 -0.12 22.01 -18.21
C PRO A 353 -0.15 21.94 -19.73
N LEU A 354 -1.23 21.38 -20.31
CA LEU A 354 -1.50 21.45 -21.72
C LEU A 354 -1.88 22.88 -22.11
N THR A 355 -1.57 23.24 -23.35
CA THR A 355 -2.00 24.51 -23.94
C THR A 355 -3.46 24.42 -24.41
N ASP A 356 -4.13 25.56 -24.57
CA ASP A 356 -5.51 25.62 -25.07
C ASP A 356 -5.63 25.01 -26.47
N GLU A 357 -4.62 25.18 -27.33
CA GLU A 357 -4.56 24.58 -28.65
C GLU A 357 -4.48 23.04 -28.58
N GLU A 358 -3.70 22.50 -27.69
CA GLU A 358 -3.60 21.04 -27.48
C GLU A 358 -4.89 20.45 -26.90
N LEU A 359 -5.59 21.18 -26.04
CA LEU A 359 -6.90 20.78 -25.52
C LEU A 359 -7.95 20.75 -26.62
N GLN A 360 -7.94 21.73 -27.55
CA GLN A 360 -8.86 21.76 -28.68
C GLN A 360 -8.57 20.64 -29.70
N ASN A 361 -7.30 20.30 -29.92
CA ASN A 361 -6.84 19.29 -30.87
C ASN A 361 -6.49 17.96 -30.19
N PHE A 362 -7.10 17.66 -29.04
CA PHE A 362 -6.80 16.45 -28.27
C PHE A 362 -7.11 15.18 -29.06
N ASN A 363 -6.10 14.36 -29.26
CA ASN A 363 -6.18 13.12 -30.00
C ASN A 363 -5.33 12.01 -29.39
N TYR A 364 -5.42 10.81 -29.93
CA TYR A 364 -4.70 9.65 -29.40
C TYR A 364 -3.18 9.79 -29.45
N GLU A 365 -2.65 10.43 -30.50
CA GLU A 365 -1.19 10.61 -30.65
C GLU A 365 -0.63 11.52 -29.55
N LEU A 366 -1.33 12.60 -29.25
CA LEU A 366 -1.01 13.46 -28.12
C LEU A 366 -1.19 12.69 -26.79
N PHE A 367 -2.37 12.08 -26.57
CA PHE A 367 -2.72 11.34 -25.36
C PHE A 367 -1.66 10.33 -24.93
N LYS A 368 -1.14 9.51 -25.83
CA LYS A 368 -0.13 8.48 -25.49
C LYS A 368 1.22 9.05 -25.04
N THR A 369 1.51 10.31 -25.37
CA THR A 369 2.76 10.99 -24.98
C THR A 369 2.65 11.73 -23.67
N LEU A 370 1.43 11.98 -23.20
CA LEU A 370 1.17 12.74 -22.00
C LEU A 370 1.60 12.01 -20.72
N LEU A 371 1.83 12.83 -19.73
CA LEU A 371 1.99 12.43 -18.34
C LEU A 371 0.72 12.83 -17.57
N LEU A 372 0.54 12.23 -16.41
CA LEU A 372 -0.45 12.65 -15.41
C LEU A 372 0.26 13.21 -14.21
N LYS A 373 -0.16 14.38 -13.78
CA LYS A 373 0.18 14.93 -12.48
C LYS A 373 -0.88 14.49 -11.48
N ILE A 374 -0.45 13.85 -10.42
CA ILE A 374 -1.30 13.26 -9.39
C ILE A 374 -1.24 14.12 -8.14
N THR A 375 -2.39 14.52 -7.64
CA THR A 375 -2.54 15.21 -6.35
C THR A 375 -3.31 14.30 -5.41
N TRP A 376 -2.65 13.77 -4.39
CA TRP A 376 -3.28 12.92 -3.38
C TRP A 376 -4.09 13.78 -2.40
N LYS A 377 -5.34 13.42 -2.14
CA LYS A 377 -6.16 14.11 -1.12
C LYS A 377 -5.59 13.93 0.27
N GLN A 378 -5.13 12.72 0.56
CA GLN A 378 -4.41 12.37 1.77
C GLN A 378 -3.33 11.35 1.38
N TYR A 379 -2.12 11.52 1.87
CA TYR A 379 -1.06 10.53 1.71
C TYR A 379 -0.24 10.48 2.99
N PRO A 380 0.10 9.28 3.50
CA PRO A 380 0.88 9.15 4.71
C PRO A 380 2.23 9.85 4.60
N ASP A 381 2.65 10.51 5.69
CA ASP A 381 3.95 11.16 5.76
C ASP A 381 5.08 10.15 5.52
N GLN A 382 5.99 10.48 4.63
CA GLN A 382 7.13 9.67 4.24
C GLN A 382 8.48 10.20 4.78
N THR A 383 8.46 11.23 5.61
CA THR A 383 9.67 11.89 6.14
C THR A 383 10.62 10.91 6.80
N ALA A 384 10.13 10.10 7.73
CA ALA A 384 10.94 9.08 8.42
C ALA A 384 11.53 8.03 7.46
N ARG A 385 10.87 7.78 6.33
CA ARG A 385 11.37 6.86 5.29
C ARG A 385 12.46 7.51 4.45
N LEU A 386 12.32 8.78 4.12
CA LEU A 386 13.34 9.55 3.42
C LEU A 386 14.62 9.62 4.26
N GLU A 387 14.50 9.97 5.52
CA GLU A 387 15.63 10.01 6.46
C GLU A 387 16.38 8.68 6.54
N ARG A 388 15.65 7.57 6.69
CA ARG A 388 16.27 6.22 6.68
C ARG A 388 16.95 5.87 5.35
N LYS A 389 16.40 6.36 4.23
CA LYS A 389 16.98 6.15 2.90
C LYS A 389 18.29 6.93 2.75
N GLU A 390 18.33 8.17 3.22
CA GLU A 390 19.52 9.01 3.22
C GLU A 390 20.59 8.45 4.14
N GLN A 391 20.22 8.03 5.34
CA GLN A 391 21.13 7.37 6.28
C GLN A 391 21.76 6.12 5.67
N ARG A 392 20.98 5.22 5.07
CA ARG A 392 21.49 4.03 4.39
C ARG A 392 22.39 4.37 3.20
N LYS A 393 22.10 5.46 2.49
CA LYS A 393 22.96 5.94 1.39
C LYS A 393 24.30 6.44 1.92
N ALA A 394 24.28 7.19 3.01
CA ALA A 394 25.48 7.66 3.69
C ALA A 394 26.34 6.51 4.24
N GLU A 395 25.72 5.50 4.86
CA GLU A 395 26.39 4.31 5.36
C GLU A 395 27.07 3.50 4.23
N ARG A 396 26.37 3.32 3.10
CA ARG A 396 26.95 2.66 1.91
C ARG A 396 28.14 3.43 1.34
N ALA A 397 28.02 4.75 1.20
CA ALA A 397 29.10 5.60 0.72
C ALA A 397 30.32 5.54 1.66
N ALA A 398 30.09 5.51 2.98
CA ALA A 398 31.16 5.34 3.97
C ALA A 398 31.82 3.94 3.88
N ALA A 399 31.04 2.89 3.68
CA ALA A 399 31.55 1.53 3.51
C ALA A 399 32.37 1.37 2.22
N ASP A 400 31.94 1.99 1.12
CA ASP A 400 32.66 1.96 -0.15
C ASP A 400 33.98 2.75 -0.09
N LYS A 401 34.00 3.90 0.59
CA LYS A 401 35.23 4.64 0.89
C LYS A 401 36.24 3.78 1.69
N LYS A 402 35.75 3.04 2.71
CA LYS A 402 36.59 2.13 3.51
C LYS A 402 37.13 0.97 2.68
N LYS A 403 36.36 0.43 1.73
CA LYS A 403 36.82 -0.63 0.80
C LYS A 403 37.83 -0.11 -0.20
N GLY A 404 37.63 1.10 -0.73
CA GLY A 404 38.59 1.77 -1.62
C GLY A 404 39.95 2.03 -0.95
N ALA A 405 39.91 2.54 0.30
CA ALA A 405 41.12 2.76 1.08
C ALA A 405 41.91 1.46 1.36
N LYS A 406 41.19 0.34 1.67
CA LYS A 406 41.83 -0.98 1.88
C LYS A 406 42.46 -1.55 0.60
N ARG A 407 41.86 -1.29 -0.58
CA ARG A 407 42.45 -1.70 -1.87
C ARG A 407 43.67 -0.89 -2.23
N GLY A 408 43.69 0.41 -1.99
CA GLY A 408 44.87 1.29 -2.22
C GLY A 408 46.06 0.89 -1.37
N VAL A 409 45.85 0.46 -0.12
CA VAL A 409 46.94 -0.01 0.76
C VAL A 409 47.54 -1.36 0.29
N LYS A 410 46.72 -2.27 -0.28
CA LYS A 410 47.22 -3.55 -0.82
C LYS A 410 48.07 -3.38 -2.09
N HIS A 411 47.77 -2.40 -2.94
CA HIS A 411 48.55 -2.12 -4.13
C HIS A 411 49.90 -1.46 -3.80
N ARG A 412 50.01 -0.62 -2.77
CA ARG A 412 51.27 -0.02 -2.35
C ARG A 412 52.27 -1.02 -1.72
N ARG A 413 51.79 -2.13 -1.13
CA ARG A 413 52.65 -3.16 -0.54
C ARG A 413 53.23 -4.18 -1.54
N LYS A 414 52.73 -4.24 -2.78
CA LYS A 414 53.24 -5.15 -3.81
C LYS A 414 54.28 -4.52 -4.75
N GLY A 415 54.53 -3.21 -4.63
CA GLY A 415 55.48 -2.49 -5.49
C GLY A 415 56.85 -2.22 -4.90
N GLY A 416 57.18 -2.78 -3.74
CA GLY A 416 58.47 -2.52 -3.08
C GLY A 416 59.26 -3.79 -2.80
N ASN A 417 59.77 -4.46 -3.83
CA ASN A 417 60.94 -5.32 -3.76
C ASN A 417 61.35 -5.64 -5.18
N ALA A 418 62.22 -4.80 -5.74
CA ALA A 418 63.11 -5.19 -6.79
C ALA A 418 64.49 -5.39 -6.14
N PRO A 419 65.13 -6.57 -6.21
CA PRO A 419 66.48 -6.74 -5.77
C PRO A 419 67.45 -6.23 -6.86
N GLN A 420 68.53 -5.62 -6.38
CA GLN A 420 69.71 -5.36 -7.15
C GLN A 420 70.39 -6.68 -7.59
#